data_6b0e09cd208fff5cf66b2d37f3765a7c
#
_entry.id   6b0e09cd208fff5cf66b2d37f3765a7c
#
_cell.length_a   1.000
_cell.length_b   1.000
_cell.length_c   1.000
_cell.angle_alpha   90.00
_cell.angle_beta   90.00
_cell.angle_gamma   90.00
#
_symmetry.space_group_name_H-M   'P 1'
#
loop_
_entity.id
_entity.type
_entity.pdbx_description
1 polymer ?
#
loop_
_entity_poly.entity_id
_entity_poly.type
_entity_poly.pdbx_seq_one_letter_code
_entity_poly.pdbx_strand_id
1 'polypeptide(L)'
;MKRIESNKKSSNQSSPGSEDDFKYFVDQFEDMQVLKYRLPAFEELSLKQKKFIYYLSEAALSGRDILWDQNFRYNLQIRKTIEVLIENYSGEKETTEYKSFITWAKRMFFVNGIHHHYSSDKLKPGVTKEYFISLVRGVPYENLPLLAGQSVENLISLLVPVLFDEKLFSKKVELKASVDLITESASNFYSGVTQKEVEKFYASKIITDDRQPVSHGLNSQVLKIDGKVAEDVYKSGGKYGAAIDKIVLWLEKATTVAETENQKAEIKLLIEFYKSGDLKVWDEYNSAWAKNTATMVDYINGFIENYEDPLGMKATWESVVEYTDVEASRRTKIITANAQWFEDNSPVQSEYKKEKVTGVAAKVINVAMLGGDCYPASPLGINLPNSNWIRKDIGSKSITLAVRSRISAPVRAAIER
;
A
#
# COMPACT_ATOMS: atom_id res chain seq x y z
N MET A 1 39.07 -46.86 41.64
CA MET A 1 37.99 -45.87 41.62
C MET A 1 37.29 -45.96 40.28
N LYS A 2 36.09 -46.55 40.25
CA LYS A 2 35.27 -46.79 39.04
C LYS A 2 34.42 -45.55 38.75
N ARG A 3 34.49 -45.04 37.54
CA ARG A 3 33.57 -44.00 36.98
C ARG A 3 32.25 -44.70 36.63
N ILE A 4 31.17 -44.15 37.12
CA ILE A 4 29.81 -44.56 36.77
C ILE A 4 29.32 -43.60 35.66
N GLU A 5 29.13 -44.14 34.46
CA GLU A 5 28.46 -43.43 33.36
C GLU A 5 26.93 -43.63 33.51
N SER A 6 26.22 -42.52 33.67
CA SER A 6 24.75 -42.56 33.65
C SER A 6 24.23 -42.17 32.26
N ASN A 7 23.82 -43.15 31.49
CA ASN A 7 23.02 -42.99 30.27
C ASN A 7 21.64 -42.46 30.64
N LYS A 8 21.35 -41.18 30.30
CA LYS A 8 19.99 -40.68 30.17
C LYS A 8 19.64 -40.59 28.70
N LYS A 9 18.96 -41.58 28.16
CA LYS A 9 18.18 -41.44 26.93
C LYS A 9 16.97 -40.56 27.25
N SER A 10 16.98 -39.32 26.78
CA SER A 10 15.76 -38.51 26.69
C SER A 10 15.10 -38.81 25.35
N SER A 11 13.98 -39.48 25.41
CA SER A 11 13.06 -39.69 24.30
C SER A 11 12.36 -38.34 24.02
N ASN A 12 12.86 -37.54 23.10
CA ASN A 12 12.09 -36.46 22.52
C ASN A 12 11.13 -37.04 21.48
N GLN A 13 9.90 -37.34 21.90
CA GLN A 13 8.77 -37.46 20.98
C GLN A 13 8.34 -36.02 20.61
N SER A 14 8.75 -35.54 19.46
CA SER A 14 8.21 -34.30 18.85
C SER A 14 6.79 -34.58 18.37
N SER A 15 5.84 -33.83 18.91
CA SER A 15 4.46 -33.79 18.42
C SER A 15 4.43 -33.31 16.97
N PRO A 16 3.56 -33.88 16.09
CA PRO A 16 3.43 -33.39 14.70
C PRO A 16 2.89 -31.96 14.71
N GLY A 17 3.63 -31.04 14.13
CA GLY A 17 3.25 -29.61 14.02
C GLY A 17 4.11 -28.65 14.84
N SER A 18 5.38 -28.98 15.11
CA SER A 18 6.32 -28.05 15.75
C SER A 18 6.55 -26.80 14.90
N GLU A 19 6.76 -25.63 15.55
CA GLU A 19 7.07 -24.35 14.89
C GLU A 19 8.24 -24.43 13.91
N ASP A 20 9.09 -25.42 14.01
CA ASP A 20 10.29 -25.64 13.19
C ASP A 20 10.01 -26.08 11.74
N ASP A 21 8.81 -26.58 11.41
CA ASP A 21 8.48 -27.06 10.06
C ASP A 21 7.90 -25.97 9.13
N PHE A 22 7.64 -24.77 9.62
CA PHE A 22 7.09 -23.70 8.81
C PHE A 22 8.17 -23.05 7.93
N LYS A 23 8.03 -23.20 6.62
CA LYS A 23 8.95 -22.61 5.64
C LYS A 23 8.57 -21.17 5.39
N TYR A 24 9.34 -20.23 5.93
CA TYR A 24 9.16 -18.78 5.71
C TYR A 24 9.51 -18.36 4.29
N PHE A 25 10.60 -18.89 3.74
CA PHE A 25 11.09 -18.55 2.39
C PHE A 25 10.15 -19.12 1.30
N VAL A 26 9.77 -18.28 0.33
CA VAL A 26 8.93 -18.65 -0.81
C VAL A 26 9.70 -18.56 -2.12
N ASP A 27 10.37 -17.41 -2.38
CA ASP A 27 11.07 -17.15 -3.62
C ASP A 27 12.13 -16.06 -3.43
N GLN A 28 13.09 -16.00 -4.33
CA GLN A 28 14.07 -14.92 -4.42
C GLN A 28 14.35 -14.61 -5.88
N PHE A 29 14.36 -13.34 -6.23
CA PHE A 29 14.74 -12.85 -7.55
C PHE A 29 15.51 -11.54 -7.40
N GLU A 30 16.73 -11.51 -7.95
CA GLU A 30 17.71 -10.45 -7.75
C GLU A 30 17.92 -10.15 -6.24
N ASP A 31 17.69 -8.91 -5.82
CA ASP A 31 17.83 -8.43 -4.44
C ASP A 31 16.54 -8.55 -3.60
N MET A 32 15.49 -9.16 -4.14
CA MET A 32 14.19 -9.28 -3.47
C MET A 32 13.94 -10.71 -2.98
N GLN A 33 13.57 -10.85 -1.70
CA GLN A 33 13.12 -12.10 -1.11
C GLN A 33 11.63 -12.05 -0.80
N VAL A 34 10.91 -13.10 -1.17
CA VAL A 34 9.50 -13.28 -0.84
C VAL A 34 9.40 -14.22 0.36
N LEU A 35 8.89 -13.70 1.45
CA LEU A 35 8.68 -14.43 2.68
C LEU A 35 7.18 -14.54 2.97
N LYS A 36 6.75 -15.67 3.53
CA LYS A 36 5.41 -15.82 4.11
C LYS A 36 5.51 -15.90 5.62
N TYR A 37 4.46 -15.47 6.29
CA TYR A 37 4.40 -15.43 7.74
C TYR A 37 3.19 -16.20 8.25
N ARG A 38 3.29 -16.71 9.47
CA ARG A 38 2.13 -17.23 10.21
C ARG A 38 1.28 -16.06 10.70
N LEU A 39 0.02 -16.34 10.94
CA LEU A 39 -0.92 -15.43 11.61
C LEU A 39 -1.17 -15.95 13.04
N PRO A 40 -0.33 -15.57 14.02
CA PRO A 40 -0.48 -16.06 15.39
C PRO A 40 -1.84 -15.68 15.97
N ALA A 41 -2.44 -16.59 16.76
CA ALA A 41 -3.73 -16.39 17.39
C ALA A 41 -4.94 -16.13 16.45
N PHE A 42 -4.78 -16.28 15.12
CA PHE A 42 -5.90 -16.12 14.18
C PHE A 42 -7.03 -17.11 14.47
N GLU A 43 -6.69 -18.35 14.86
CA GLU A 43 -7.69 -19.37 15.18
C GLU A 43 -8.51 -19.07 16.44
N GLU A 44 -7.99 -18.24 17.33
CA GLU A 44 -8.66 -17.79 18.55
C GLU A 44 -9.73 -16.73 18.30
N LEU A 45 -9.69 -16.08 17.12
CA LEU A 45 -10.68 -15.09 16.73
C LEU A 45 -12.06 -15.73 16.56
N SER A 46 -13.10 -15.01 16.99
CA SER A 46 -14.49 -15.42 16.77
C SER A 46 -14.84 -15.49 15.29
N LEU A 47 -15.84 -16.29 14.93
CA LEU A 47 -16.32 -16.35 13.54
C LEU A 47 -16.74 -14.95 13.00
N LYS A 48 -17.30 -14.10 13.88
CA LYS A 48 -17.67 -12.72 13.52
C LYS A 48 -16.44 -11.91 13.10
N GLN A 49 -15.35 -11.97 13.87
CA GLN A 49 -14.07 -11.30 13.57
C GLN A 49 -13.41 -11.87 12.32
N LYS A 50 -13.39 -13.19 12.13
CA LYS A 50 -12.87 -13.82 10.90
C LYS A 50 -13.65 -13.37 9.66
N LYS A 51 -14.99 -13.28 9.73
CA LYS A 51 -15.81 -12.72 8.65
C LYS A 51 -15.51 -11.25 8.40
N PHE A 52 -15.27 -10.48 9.46
CA PHE A 52 -14.92 -9.06 9.34
C PHE A 52 -13.59 -8.89 8.60
N ILE A 53 -12.54 -9.63 9.01
CA ILE A 53 -11.25 -9.68 8.32
C ILE A 53 -11.45 -10.05 6.83
N TYR A 54 -12.25 -11.06 6.54
CA TYR A 54 -12.52 -11.48 5.16
C TYR A 54 -13.14 -10.35 4.31
N TYR A 55 -14.18 -9.69 4.80
CA TYR A 55 -14.82 -8.61 4.04
C TYR A 55 -13.90 -7.39 3.84
N LEU A 56 -13.11 -7.05 4.86
CA LEU A 56 -12.10 -6.00 4.74
C LEU A 56 -10.99 -6.36 3.75
N SER A 57 -10.57 -7.64 3.74
CA SER A 57 -9.56 -8.13 2.79
C SER A 57 -10.05 -8.10 1.34
N GLU A 58 -11.33 -8.44 1.10
CA GLU A 58 -11.95 -8.31 -0.23
C GLU A 58 -12.06 -6.84 -0.68
N ALA A 59 -12.33 -5.92 0.27
CA ALA A 59 -12.26 -4.48 -0.01
C ALA A 59 -10.83 -4.06 -0.40
N ALA A 60 -9.82 -4.54 0.32
CA ALA A 60 -8.41 -4.30 0.03
C ALA A 60 -7.99 -4.81 -1.36
N LEU A 61 -8.41 -6.03 -1.73
CA LEU A 61 -8.14 -6.59 -3.07
C LEU A 61 -8.81 -5.78 -4.19
N SER A 62 -10.00 -5.22 -3.93
CA SER A 62 -10.76 -4.46 -4.92
C SER A 62 -10.06 -3.15 -5.33
N GLY A 63 -9.22 -2.56 -4.46
CA GLY A 63 -8.49 -1.33 -4.73
C GLY A 63 -7.10 -1.51 -5.39
N ARG A 64 -6.65 -2.75 -5.58
CA ARG A 64 -5.29 -3.04 -6.09
C ARG A 64 -4.94 -2.28 -7.36
N ASP A 65 -5.85 -2.20 -8.31
CA ASP A 65 -5.60 -1.59 -9.62
C ASP A 65 -5.50 -0.07 -9.57
N ILE A 66 -6.03 0.56 -8.52
CA ILE A 66 -5.93 2.01 -8.30
C ILE A 66 -4.47 2.42 -8.17
N LEU A 67 -3.69 1.75 -7.30
CA LEU A 67 -2.28 2.07 -7.12
C LEU A 67 -1.46 1.89 -8.40
N TRP A 68 -1.72 0.82 -9.15
CA TRP A 68 -1.02 0.59 -10.43
C TRP A 68 -1.19 1.77 -11.39
N ASP A 69 -2.41 2.30 -11.52
CA ASP A 69 -2.68 3.48 -12.35
C ASP A 69 -2.10 4.76 -11.75
N GLN A 70 -2.16 4.95 -10.43
CA GLN A 70 -1.56 6.10 -9.75
C GLN A 70 -0.05 6.15 -9.93
N ASN A 71 0.63 5.01 -9.85
CA ASN A 71 2.08 4.92 -10.06
C ASN A 71 2.50 5.32 -11.47
N PHE A 72 1.73 4.93 -12.50
CA PHE A 72 1.99 5.32 -13.88
C PHE A 72 0.81 4.96 -14.78
N ARG A 73 0.41 5.89 -15.64
CA ARG A 73 -0.77 5.78 -16.53
C ARG A 73 -0.81 4.55 -17.45
N TYR A 74 0.34 3.95 -17.76
CA TYR A 74 0.41 2.77 -18.62
C TYR A 74 0.59 1.46 -17.84
N ASN A 75 0.78 1.51 -16.53
CA ASN A 75 1.08 0.31 -15.73
C ASN A 75 0.01 -0.77 -15.82
N LEU A 76 -1.27 -0.43 -15.85
CA LEU A 76 -2.34 -1.43 -15.97
C LEU A 76 -2.30 -2.15 -17.31
N GLN A 77 -2.07 -1.43 -18.43
CA GLN A 77 -1.95 -2.04 -19.74
C GLN A 77 -0.67 -2.88 -19.84
N ILE A 78 0.44 -2.38 -19.31
CA ILE A 78 1.71 -3.11 -19.23
C ILE A 78 1.50 -4.41 -18.43
N ARG A 79 0.93 -4.33 -17.22
CA ARG A 79 0.69 -5.50 -16.37
C ARG A 79 -0.14 -6.57 -17.10
N LYS A 80 -1.29 -6.19 -17.64
CA LYS A 80 -2.17 -7.11 -18.38
C LYS A 80 -1.47 -7.72 -19.59
N THR A 81 -0.65 -6.94 -20.30
CA THR A 81 0.16 -7.45 -21.41
C THR A 81 1.13 -8.52 -20.89
N ILE A 82 1.91 -8.23 -19.84
CA ILE A 82 2.88 -9.17 -19.28
C ILE A 82 2.20 -10.46 -18.77
N GLU A 83 1.05 -10.34 -18.07
CA GLU A 83 0.24 -11.49 -17.63
C GLU A 83 -0.12 -12.39 -18.82
N VAL A 84 -0.65 -11.82 -19.89
CA VAL A 84 -1.03 -12.56 -21.11
C VAL A 84 0.20 -13.18 -21.80
N LEU A 85 1.34 -12.48 -21.88
CA LEU A 85 2.57 -13.04 -22.45
C LEU A 85 3.03 -14.27 -21.66
N ILE A 86 2.99 -14.24 -20.33
CA ILE A 86 3.37 -15.36 -19.47
C ILE A 86 2.41 -16.54 -19.64
N GLU A 87 1.11 -16.28 -19.65
CA GLU A 87 0.06 -17.31 -19.77
C GLU A 87 0.06 -18.02 -21.12
N ASN A 88 0.37 -17.29 -22.19
CA ASN A 88 0.34 -17.84 -23.56
C ASN A 88 1.72 -18.28 -24.09
N TYR A 89 2.78 -18.18 -23.29
CA TYR A 89 4.11 -18.56 -23.74
C TYR A 89 4.22 -20.08 -23.94
N SER A 90 4.46 -20.49 -25.20
CA SER A 90 4.61 -21.90 -25.62
C SER A 90 6.05 -22.30 -25.92
N GLY A 91 7.01 -21.36 -25.80
CA GLY A 91 8.43 -21.61 -26.10
C GLY A 91 9.18 -22.31 -24.96
N GLU A 92 10.51 -22.45 -25.14
CA GLU A 92 11.42 -23.05 -24.16
C GLU A 92 11.59 -22.10 -22.94
N LYS A 93 11.13 -22.55 -21.76
CA LYS A 93 11.15 -21.75 -20.51
C LYS A 93 12.51 -21.68 -19.83
N GLU A 94 13.45 -22.54 -20.22
CA GLU A 94 14.78 -22.60 -19.63
C GLU A 94 15.80 -21.68 -20.34
N THR A 95 15.39 -20.97 -21.41
CA THR A 95 16.27 -20.01 -22.09
C THR A 95 16.63 -18.82 -21.17
N THR A 96 17.80 -18.26 -21.38
CA THR A 96 18.27 -17.10 -20.63
C THR A 96 17.33 -15.90 -20.80
N GLU A 97 16.86 -15.67 -22.03
CA GLU A 97 15.95 -14.58 -22.36
C GLU A 97 14.61 -14.72 -21.62
N TYR A 98 14.01 -15.91 -21.61
CA TYR A 98 12.74 -16.11 -20.91
C TYR A 98 12.89 -15.96 -19.39
N LYS A 99 13.96 -16.52 -18.81
CA LYS A 99 14.26 -16.34 -17.38
C LYS A 99 14.46 -14.88 -17.02
N SER A 100 15.19 -14.12 -17.83
CA SER A 100 15.36 -12.68 -17.62
C SER A 100 14.05 -11.90 -17.74
N PHE A 101 13.20 -12.26 -18.71
CA PHE A 101 11.85 -11.71 -18.84
C PHE A 101 10.99 -11.97 -17.59
N ILE A 102 10.98 -13.22 -17.09
CA ILE A 102 10.23 -13.59 -15.88
C ILE A 102 10.77 -12.85 -14.64
N THR A 103 12.10 -12.71 -14.52
CA THR A 103 12.71 -11.96 -13.40
C THR A 103 12.27 -10.50 -13.42
N TRP A 104 12.31 -9.85 -14.58
CA TRP A 104 11.81 -8.47 -14.73
C TRP A 104 10.31 -8.38 -14.46
N ALA A 105 9.50 -9.32 -14.93
CA ALA A 105 8.06 -9.37 -14.65
C ALA A 105 7.78 -9.51 -13.16
N LYS A 106 8.49 -10.38 -12.44
CA LYS A 106 8.38 -10.52 -10.98
C LYS A 106 8.72 -9.21 -10.26
N ARG A 107 9.79 -8.51 -10.67
CA ARG A 107 10.14 -7.20 -10.11
C ARG A 107 9.03 -6.18 -10.32
N MET A 108 8.49 -6.10 -11.55
CA MET A 108 7.40 -5.20 -11.90
C MET A 108 6.15 -5.48 -11.06
N PHE A 109 5.76 -6.75 -10.89
CA PHE A 109 4.65 -7.14 -10.03
C PHE A 109 4.92 -6.78 -8.56
N PHE A 110 6.16 -6.97 -8.11
CA PHE A 110 6.55 -6.65 -6.75
C PHE A 110 6.47 -5.16 -6.43
N VAL A 111 6.83 -4.27 -7.36
CA VAL A 111 6.82 -2.81 -7.12
C VAL A 111 5.55 -2.11 -7.59
N ASN A 112 4.52 -2.84 -8.01
CA ASN A 112 3.26 -2.31 -8.56
C ASN A 112 3.46 -1.36 -9.76
N GLY A 113 4.38 -1.71 -10.67
CA GLY A 113 4.63 -0.92 -11.87
C GLY A 113 6.04 -1.03 -12.41
N ILE A 114 6.39 -0.14 -13.34
CA ILE A 114 7.70 -0.14 -14.00
C ILE A 114 8.76 0.70 -13.30
N HIS A 115 8.45 1.27 -12.13
CA HIS A 115 9.40 2.08 -11.36
C HIS A 115 9.68 1.45 -9.99
N HIS A 116 10.93 1.53 -9.55
CA HIS A 116 11.33 1.02 -8.24
C HIS A 116 10.62 1.79 -7.12
N HIS A 117 10.13 1.06 -6.12
CA HIS A 117 9.25 1.60 -5.08
C HIS A 117 9.93 2.62 -4.13
N TYR A 118 11.26 2.60 -3.97
CA TYR A 118 11.98 3.60 -3.16
C TYR A 118 12.76 4.62 -4.00
N SER A 119 13.57 4.15 -4.98
CA SER A 119 14.41 5.06 -5.76
C SER A 119 13.65 5.83 -6.83
N SER A 120 12.41 5.43 -7.11
CA SER A 120 11.58 5.94 -8.21
C SER A 120 12.17 5.76 -9.62
N ASP A 121 13.30 5.06 -9.75
CA ASP A 121 13.94 4.80 -11.03
C ASP A 121 13.16 3.79 -11.86
N LYS A 122 13.13 4.00 -13.17
CA LYS A 122 12.53 3.04 -14.07
C LYS A 122 13.32 1.71 -14.10
N LEU A 123 12.63 0.59 -13.93
CA LEU A 123 13.19 -0.74 -14.04
C LEU A 123 13.57 -1.03 -15.50
N LYS A 124 14.80 -1.47 -15.72
CA LYS A 124 15.25 -1.90 -17.05
C LYS A 124 14.67 -3.28 -17.34
N PRO A 125 14.01 -3.49 -18.50
CA PRO A 125 13.67 -4.84 -18.96
C PRO A 125 14.96 -5.67 -19.08
N GLY A 126 14.95 -6.88 -18.56
CA GLY A 126 16.10 -7.79 -18.64
C GLY A 126 16.26 -8.46 -20.02
N VAL A 127 15.56 -7.98 -21.04
CA VAL A 127 15.49 -8.54 -22.40
C VAL A 127 15.62 -7.44 -23.45
N THR A 128 15.91 -7.83 -24.69
CA THR A 128 15.92 -6.90 -25.82
C THR A 128 14.49 -6.50 -26.24
N LYS A 129 14.36 -5.35 -26.88
CA LYS A 129 13.07 -4.89 -27.43
C LYS A 129 12.56 -5.87 -28.52
N GLU A 130 13.47 -6.45 -29.31
CA GLU A 130 13.16 -7.42 -30.35
C GLU A 130 12.54 -8.69 -29.75
N TYR A 131 13.10 -9.18 -28.63
CA TYR A 131 12.54 -10.31 -27.91
C TYR A 131 11.14 -9.99 -27.35
N PHE A 132 10.96 -8.84 -26.71
CA PHE A 132 9.66 -8.39 -26.22
C PHE A 132 8.62 -8.31 -27.35
N ILE A 133 8.99 -7.71 -28.50
CA ILE A 133 8.11 -7.62 -29.67
C ILE A 133 7.73 -9.02 -30.16
N SER A 134 8.69 -9.97 -30.20
CA SER A 134 8.41 -11.35 -30.60
C SER A 134 7.42 -12.05 -29.68
N LEU A 135 7.52 -11.81 -28.38
CA LEU A 135 6.54 -12.31 -27.39
C LEU A 135 5.13 -11.77 -27.66
N VAL A 136 5.00 -10.45 -27.86
CA VAL A 136 3.70 -9.82 -28.13
C VAL A 136 3.08 -10.36 -29.43
N ARG A 137 3.85 -10.50 -30.50
CA ARG A 137 3.37 -11.05 -31.78
C ARG A 137 3.09 -12.55 -31.74
N GLY A 138 3.67 -13.26 -30.77
CA GLY A 138 3.45 -14.69 -30.55
C GLY A 138 2.12 -15.03 -29.86
N VAL A 139 1.43 -14.03 -29.33
CA VAL A 139 0.12 -14.21 -28.66
C VAL A 139 -1.03 -13.93 -29.64
N PRO A 140 -2.09 -14.76 -29.67
CA PRO A 140 -3.31 -14.46 -30.42
C PRO A 140 -3.85 -13.07 -30.04
N TYR A 141 -4.18 -12.24 -31.05
CA TYR A 141 -4.56 -10.85 -30.83
C TYR A 141 -5.76 -10.67 -29.91
N GLU A 142 -6.69 -11.62 -29.91
CA GLU A 142 -7.88 -11.64 -29.06
C GLU A 142 -7.59 -11.79 -27.56
N ASN A 143 -6.41 -12.28 -27.22
CA ASN A 143 -5.96 -12.42 -25.84
C ASN A 143 -5.22 -11.17 -25.35
N LEU A 144 -4.73 -10.30 -26.25
CA LEU A 144 -4.00 -9.09 -25.86
C LEU A 144 -4.96 -8.03 -25.28
N PRO A 145 -4.52 -7.28 -24.27
CA PRO A 145 -5.35 -6.25 -23.62
C PRO A 145 -5.42 -4.96 -24.46
N LEU A 146 -5.96 -5.09 -25.67
CA LEU A 146 -6.10 -3.98 -26.60
C LEU A 146 -7.23 -3.06 -26.17
N LEU A 147 -6.98 -1.76 -26.22
CA LEU A 147 -8.02 -0.76 -26.05
C LEU A 147 -8.94 -0.72 -27.27
N ALA A 148 -10.13 -0.15 -27.14
CA ALA A 148 -11.06 -0.02 -28.25
C ALA A 148 -10.39 0.67 -29.47
N GLY A 149 -10.34 -0.02 -30.61
CA GLY A 149 -9.70 0.46 -31.84
C GLY A 149 -8.17 0.38 -31.87
N GLN A 150 -7.52 -0.17 -30.82
CA GLN A 150 -6.07 -0.38 -30.79
C GLN A 150 -5.71 -1.68 -31.54
N SER A 151 -4.73 -1.62 -32.43
CA SER A 151 -4.12 -2.79 -33.05
C SER A 151 -2.94 -3.31 -32.24
N VAL A 152 -2.46 -4.52 -32.55
CA VAL A 152 -1.22 -5.08 -31.97
C VAL A 152 -0.02 -4.16 -32.23
N GLU A 153 0.10 -3.63 -33.44
CA GLU A 153 1.19 -2.70 -33.78
C GLU A 153 1.08 -1.37 -33.03
N ASN A 154 -0.15 -0.88 -32.77
CA ASN A 154 -0.33 0.30 -31.90
C ASN A 154 0.08 0.00 -30.46
N LEU A 155 -0.23 -1.19 -29.92
CA LEU A 155 0.22 -1.61 -28.59
C LEU A 155 1.75 -1.67 -28.52
N ILE A 156 2.41 -2.29 -29.52
CA ILE A 156 3.87 -2.35 -29.60
C ILE A 156 4.48 -0.97 -29.70
N SER A 157 3.95 -0.11 -30.58
CA SER A 157 4.44 1.27 -30.78
C SER A 157 4.31 2.14 -29.53
N LEU A 158 3.32 1.86 -28.67
CA LEU A 158 3.15 2.50 -27.38
C LEU A 158 4.11 1.94 -26.33
N LEU A 159 4.15 0.61 -26.15
CA LEU A 159 4.87 0.00 -25.03
C LEU A 159 6.38 -0.04 -25.21
N VAL A 160 6.88 -0.21 -26.46
CA VAL A 160 8.32 -0.32 -26.68
C VAL A 160 9.08 0.94 -26.24
N PRO A 161 8.74 2.16 -26.66
CA PRO A 161 9.45 3.35 -26.16
C PRO A 161 9.25 3.54 -24.65
N VAL A 162 8.04 3.28 -24.11
CA VAL A 162 7.76 3.38 -22.67
C VAL A 162 8.67 2.47 -21.85
N LEU A 163 8.91 1.25 -22.30
CA LEU A 163 9.69 0.27 -21.55
C LEU A 163 11.20 0.37 -21.79
N PHE A 164 11.64 0.66 -23.02
CA PHE A 164 13.04 0.54 -23.44
C PHE A 164 13.79 1.86 -23.60
N ASP A 165 13.11 3.02 -23.73
CA ASP A 165 13.79 4.30 -23.71
C ASP A 165 14.07 4.71 -22.25
N GLU A 166 15.35 4.70 -21.86
CA GLU A 166 15.77 5.00 -20.48
C GLU A 166 15.47 6.46 -20.06
N LYS A 167 15.31 7.36 -21.01
CA LYS A 167 15.04 8.78 -20.73
C LYS A 167 13.56 9.09 -20.58
N LEU A 168 12.72 8.35 -21.31
CA LEU A 168 11.28 8.57 -21.30
C LEU A 168 10.69 8.00 -20.00
N PHE A 169 10.02 8.84 -19.21
CA PHE A 169 9.47 8.47 -17.90
C PHE A 169 10.49 7.82 -16.97
N SER A 170 11.69 8.40 -16.89
CA SER A 170 12.84 7.83 -16.16
C SER A 170 12.62 7.75 -14.65
N LYS A 171 11.77 8.63 -14.09
CA LYS A 171 11.44 8.70 -12.66
C LYS A 171 9.93 8.65 -12.43
N LYS A 172 9.50 7.87 -11.42
CA LYS A 172 8.12 7.94 -10.93
C LYS A 172 7.84 9.31 -10.29
N VAL A 173 8.76 9.74 -9.42
CA VAL A 173 8.72 11.04 -8.74
C VAL A 173 10.04 11.75 -8.98
N GLU A 174 10.01 12.92 -9.60
CA GLU A 174 11.15 13.81 -9.76
C GLU A 174 11.10 14.89 -8.66
N LEU A 175 12.23 15.14 -8.01
CA LEU A 175 12.33 16.10 -6.89
C LEU A 175 13.38 17.20 -7.13
N LYS A 176 13.93 17.30 -8.35
CA LYS A 176 14.93 18.34 -8.67
C LYS A 176 14.27 19.71 -8.79
N ALA A 177 14.71 20.67 -7.98
CA ALA A 177 14.17 22.03 -7.97
C ALA A 177 14.34 22.81 -9.29
N SER A 178 15.18 22.34 -10.22
CA SER A 178 15.47 23.02 -11.49
C SER A 178 14.51 22.68 -12.64
N VAL A 179 13.54 21.78 -12.40
CA VAL A 179 12.60 21.32 -13.44
C VAL A 179 11.17 21.46 -12.96
N ASP A 180 10.21 21.35 -13.88
CA ASP A 180 8.79 21.24 -13.50
C ASP A 180 8.55 19.82 -12.97
N LEU A 181 8.30 19.72 -11.67
CA LEU A 181 8.19 18.44 -10.96
C LEU A 181 7.05 17.56 -11.51
N ILE A 182 5.97 18.17 -12.00
CA ILE A 182 4.80 17.46 -12.52
C ILE A 182 5.11 16.86 -13.90
N THR A 183 5.68 17.63 -14.81
CA THR A 183 5.93 17.18 -16.18
C THR A 183 7.06 16.16 -16.27
N GLU A 184 8.00 16.20 -15.33
CA GLU A 184 9.14 15.26 -15.26
C GLU A 184 8.85 14.00 -14.43
N SER A 185 7.72 13.97 -13.70
CA SER A 185 7.29 12.78 -12.95
C SER A 185 6.36 11.91 -13.79
N ALA A 186 6.52 10.59 -13.69
CA ALA A 186 5.65 9.62 -14.34
C ALA A 186 4.37 9.30 -13.56
N SER A 187 4.31 9.63 -12.25
CA SER A 187 3.13 9.40 -11.42
C SER A 187 1.88 10.06 -12.03
N ASN A 188 0.75 9.35 -11.96
CA ASN A 188 -0.47 9.70 -12.71
C ASN A 188 -1.45 10.56 -11.90
N PHE A 189 -0.92 11.51 -11.12
CA PHE A 189 -1.75 12.45 -10.37
C PHE A 189 -2.10 13.71 -11.15
N TYR A 190 -1.41 13.95 -12.27
CA TYR A 190 -1.54 15.14 -13.08
C TYR A 190 -1.57 14.78 -14.57
N SER A 191 -2.38 15.51 -15.36
CA SER A 191 -2.47 15.28 -16.80
C SER A 191 -2.65 16.59 -17.56
N GLY A 192 -1.66 16.93 -18.42
CA GLY A 192 -1.71 18.12 -19.27
C GLY A 192 -1.63 19.45 -18.51
N VAL A 193 -1.11 19.44 -17.29
CA VAL A 193 -0.92 20.62 -16.43
C VAL A 193 0.55 20.76 -16.04
N THR A 194 0.96 21.98 -15.70
CA THR A 194 2.28 22.28 -15.14
C THR A 194 2.22 22.50 -13.65
N GLN A 195 3.36 22.41 -12.96
CA GLN A 195 3.47 22.68 -11.53
C GLN A 195 2.87 24.06 -11.17
N LYS A 196 3.22 25.10 -11.88
CA LYS A 196 2.72 26.47 -11.65
C LYS A 196 1.20 26.57 -11.76
N GLU A 197 0.59 25.87 -12.71
CA GLU A 197 -0.86 25.86 -12.87
C GLU A 197 -1.55 25.17 -11.68
N VAL A 198 -0.99 24.05 -11.20
CA VAL A 198 -1.53 23.30 -10.07
C VAL A 198 -1.36 24.09 -8.77
N GLU A 199 -0.19 24.67 -8.52
CA GLU A 199 0.04 25.51 -7.34
C GLU A 199 -0.94 26.69 -7.30
N LYS A 200 -1.17 27.36 -8.42
CA LYS A 200 -2.15 28.45 -8.51
C LYS A 200 -3.58 27.95 -8.26
N PHE A 201 -3.92 26.79 -8.78
CA PHE A 201 -5.25 26.19 -8.59
C PHE A 201 -5.53 25.89 -7.12
N TYR A 202 -4.59 25.28 -6.40
CA TYR A 202 -4.79 24.99 -4.98
C TYR A 202 -4.64 26.19 -4.07
N ALA A 203 -3.78 27.16 -4.41
CA ALA A 203 -3.69 28.41 -3.65
C ALA A 203 -5.03 29.13 -3.57
N SER A 204 -5.89 29.01 -4.59
CA SER A 204 -7.23 29.62 -4.59
C SER A 204 -8.23 28.92 -3.65
N LYS A 205 -7.92 27.70 -3.16
CA LYS A 205 -8.77 26.91 -2.26
C LYS A 205 -8.40 27.06 -0.79
N ILE A 206 -7.25 27.63 -0.48
CA ILE A 206 -6.77 27.81 0.88
C ILE A 206 -7.61 28.89 1.56
N ILE A 207 -8.20 28.54 2.71
CA ILE A 207 -8.92 29.49 3.57
C ILE A 207 -7.93 29.91 4.67
N THR A 208 -7.60 31.18 4.71
CA THR A 208 -6.75 31.76 5.77
C THR A 208 -7.47 31.63 7.11
N ASP A 209 -6.74 31.23 8.16
CA ASP A 209 -7.23 31.05 9.54
C ASP A 209 -8.22 29.87 9.74
N ASP A 210 -8.34 28.95 8.79
CA ASP A 210 -9.05 27.69 9.02
C ASP A 210 -8.29 26.84 10.08
N ARG A 211 -8.98 26.51 11.15
CA ARG A 211 -8.41 25.68 12.24
C ARG A 211 -8.51 24.17 11.95
N GLN A 212 -9.33 23.79 10.99
CA GLN A 212 -9.57 22.40 10.58
C GLN A 212 -9.50 22.26 9.06
N PRO A 213 -8.35 22.62 8.46
CA PRO A 213 -8.23 22.61 7.01
C PRO A 213 -8.30 21.18 6.46
N VAL A 214 -9.09 21.00 5.42
CA VAL A 214 -9.08 19.74 4.66
C VAL A 214 -7.83 19.64 3.79
N SER A 215 -7.37 18.42 3.56
CA SER A 215 -6.23 18.15 2.67
C SER A 215 -6.65 18.20 1.22
N HIS A 216 -6.80 19.42 0.65
CA HIS A 216 -7.21 19.63 -0.73
C HIS A 216 -6.37 18.83 -1.72
N GLY A 217 -7.03 18.11 -2.61
CA GLY A 217 -6.39 17.33 -3.66
C GLY A 217 -6.05 15.89 -3.30
N LEU A 218 -6.20 15.49 -2.04
CA LEU A 218 -5.79 14.17 -1.54
C LEU A 218 -6.31 13.00 -2.40
N ASN A 219 -7.59 13.04 -2.78
CA ASN A 219 -8.29 11.98 -3.51
C ASN A 219 -8.70 12.40 -4.93
N SER A 220 -7.80 13.02 -5.68
CA SER A 220 -8.13 13.48 -7.04
C SER A 220 -6.93 13.48 -7.98
N GLN A 221 -7.20 13.39 -9.28
CA GLN A 221 -6.26 13.75 -10.34
C GLN A 221 -6.53 15.19 -10.79
N VAL A 222 -5.50 15.98 -11.05
CA VAL A 222 -5.66 17.30 -11.70
C VAL A 222 -5.38 17.18 -13.19
N LEU A 223 -6.28 17.72 -13.99
CA LEU A 223 -6.19 17.69 -15.45
C LEU A 223 -6.77 18.95 -16.07
N LYS A 224 -6.58 19.12 -17.38
CA LYS A 224 -7.26 20.16 -18.15
C LYS A 224 -8.51 19.62 -18.82
N ILE A 225 -9.65 20.26 -18.54
CA ILE A 225 -10.93 20.04 -19.22
C ILE A 225 -11.26 21.36 -19.93
N ASP A 226 -11.42 21.34 -21.25
CA ASP A 226 -11.69 22.52 -22.07
C ASP A 226 -10.73 23.69 -21.78
N GLY A 227 -9.44 23.36 -21.60
CA GLY A 227 -8.38 24.34 -21.31
C GLY A 227 -8.34 24.87 -19.88
N LYS A 228 -9.26 24.46 -19.00
CA LYS A 228 -9.30 24.87 -17.60
C LYS A 228 -8.76 23.75 -16.69
N VAL A 229 -8.02 24.14 -15.66
CA VAL A 229 -7.55 23.20 -14.62
C VAL A 229 -8.74 22.75 -13.77
N ALA A 230 -8.92 21.46 -13.62
CA ALA A 230 -10.00 20.85 -12.87
C ALA A 230 -9.52 19.60 -12.11
N GLU A 231 -10.29 19.13 -11.15
CA GLU A 231 -10.08 17.87 -10.44
C GLU A 231 -11.04 16.80 -10.93
N ASP A 232 -10.49 15.61 -11.19
CA ASP A 232 -11.25 14.37 -11.33
C ASP A 232 -11.14 13.60 -10.02
N VAL A 233 -12.22 13.66 -9.24
CA VAL A 233 -12.24 13.14 -7.86
C VAL A 233 -12.38 11.62 -7.87
N TYR A 234 -11.60 10.93 -7.04
CA TYR A 234 -11.67 9.48 -6.83
C TYR A 234 -12.87 9.15 -5.94
N LYS A 235 -13.95 8.72 -6.57
CA LYS A 235 -15.22 8.38 -5.92
C LYS A 235 -16.07 7.46 -6.78
N SER A 236 -17.16 6.95 -6.22
CA SER A 236 -18.20 6.24 -6.97
C SER A 236 -18.67 7.08 -8.16
N GLY A 237 -18.71 6.49 -9.35
CA GLY A 237 -19.04 7.18 -10.59
C GLY A 237 -18.02 8.18 -11.12
N GLY A 238 -16.89 8.42 -10.42
CA GLY A 238 -15.75 9.21 -10.86
C GLY A 238 -14.59 8.34 -11.34
N LYS A 239 -13.38 8.92 -11.35
CA LYS A 239 -12.15 8.15 -11.61
C LYS A 239 -12.03 7.03 -10.57
N TYR A 240 -11.68 5.82 -11.04
CA TYR A 240 -11.68 4.58 -10.26
C TYR A 240 -13.06 4.10 -9.76
N GLY A 241 -14.17 4.68 -10.23
CA GLY A 241 -15.52 4.39 -9.75
C GLY A 241 -15.83 2.90 -9.67
N ALA A 242 -15.52 2.11 -10.70
CA ALA A 242 -15.78 0.66 -10.72
C ALA A 242 -15.01 -0.12 -9.61
N ALA A 243 -13.78 0.28 -9.28
CA ALA A 243 -13.03 -0.31 -8.17
C ALA A 243 -13.59 0.17 -6.82
N ILE A 244 -13.88 1.46 -6.71
CA ILE A 244 -14.46 2.07 -5.51
C ILE A 244 -15.83 1.46 -5.18
N ASP A 245 -16.69 1.21 -6.16
CA ASP A 245 -17.98 0.56 -5.95
C ASP A 245 -17.85 -0.86 -5.39
N LYS A 246 -16.81 -1.60 -5.80
CA LYS A 246 -16.47 -2.90 -5.20
C LYS A 246 -15.96 -2.77 -3.77
N ILE A 247 -15.12 -1.78 -3.49
CA ILE A 247 -14.67 -1.48 -2.11
C ILE A 247 -15.89 -1.19 -1.24
N VAL A 248 -16.80 -0.31 -1.69
CA VAL A 248 -18.05 0.04 -0.98
C VAL A 248 -18.90 -1.19 -0.72
N LEU A 249 -19.11 -2.06 -1.72
CA LEU A 249 -19.86 -3.31 -1.57
C LEU A 249 -19.32 -4.18 -0.41
N TRP A 250 -18.00 -4.33 -0.32
CA TRP A 250 -17.38 -5.13 0.72
C TRP A 250 -17.39 -4.44 2.09
N LEU A 251 -17.23 -3.11 2.13
CA LEU A 251 -17.38 -2.33 3.36
C LEU A 251 -18.84 -2.37 3.88
N GLU A 252 -19.86 -2.34 3.01
CA GLU A 252 -21.25 -2.53 3.41
C GLU A 252 -21.46 -3.91 4.07
N LYS A 253 -20.87 -4.97 3.53
CA LYS A 253 -20.88 -6.29 4.19
C LYS A 253 -20.13 -6.28 5.52
N ALA A 254 -18.99 -5.57 5.61
CA ALA A 254 -18.23 -5.45 6.84
C ALA A 254 -19.05 -4.79 7.96
N THR A 255 -19.93 -3.81 7.65
CA THR A 255 -20.80 -3.18 8.66
C THR A 255 -21.72 -4.18 9.38
N THR A 256 -22.08 -5.29 8.74
CA THR A 256 -22.99 -6.31 9.31
C THR A 256 -22.32 -7.15 10.40
N VAL A 257 -21.00 -7.15 10.44
CA VAL A 257 -20.17 -7.94 11.35
C VAL A 257 -19.17 -7.09 12.14
N ALA A 258 -19.33 -5.78 12.16
CA ALA A 258 -18.52 -4.87 12.98
C ALA A 258 -18.62 -5.25 14.47
N GLU A 259 -17.51 -5.11 15.20
CA GLU A 259 -17.44 -5.55 16.60
C GLU A 259 -18.28 -4.67 17.53
N THR A 260 -18.33 -3.35 17.22
CA THR A 260 -19.04 -2.35 18.01
C THR A 260 -19.88 -1.43 17.12
N GLU A 261 -20.85 -0.72 17.69
CA GLU A 261 -21.63 0.28 16.95
C GLU A 261 -20.76 1.47 16.52
N ASN A 262 -19.72 1.84 17.30
CA ASN A 262 -18.78 2.88 16.90
C ASN A 262 -17.98 2.48 15.65
N GLN A 263 -17.49 1.25 15.60
CA GLN A 263 -16.79 0.73 14.41
C GLN A 263 -17.73 0.68 13.19
N LYS A 264 -18.97 0.30 13.41
CA LYS A 264 -19.99 0.30 12.33
C LYS A 264 -20.28 1.73 11.81
N ALA A 265 -20.34 2.71 12.71
CA ALA A 265 -20.54 4.12 12.34
C ALA A 265 -19.32 4.67 11.57
N GLU A 266 -18.13 4.34 12.02
CA GLU A 266 -16.86 4.66 11.34
C GLU A 266 -16.82 4.11 9.91
N ILE A 267 -17.16 2.83 9.69
CA ILE A 267 -17.20 2.23 8.35
C ILE A 267 -18.23 2.94 7.46
N LYS A 268 -19.36 3.37 8.00
CA LYS A 268 -20.37 4.13 7.24
C LYS A 268 -19.84 5.48 6.77
N LEU A 269 -19.03 6.18 7.58
CA LEU A 269 -18.35 7.42 7.17
C LEU A 269 -17.35 7.14 6.03
N LEU A 270 -16.60 6.05 6.10
CA LEU A 270 -15.71 5.67 5.01
C LEU A 270 -16.48 5.36 3.71
N ILE A 271 -17.60 4.66 3.80
CA ILE A 271 -18.49 4.41 2.66
C ILE A 271 -19.01 5.72 2.06
N GLU A 272 -19.43 6.66 2.91
CA GLU A 272 -19.90 7.99 2.48
C GLU A 272 -18.78 8.78 1.79
N PHE A 273 -17.57 8.75 2.33
CA PHE A 273 -16.39 9.34 1.68
C PHE A 273 -16.18 8.76 0.28
N TYR A 274 -16.21 7.44 0.12
CA TYR A 274 -16.03 6.81 -1.19
C TYR A 274 -17.16 7.13 -2.16
N LYS A 275 -18.38 7.34 -1.68
CA LYS A 275 -19.53 7.74 -2.51
C LYS A 275 -19.49 9.22 -2.90
N SER A 276 -19.16 10.09 -1.98
CA SER A 276 -19.17 11.55 -2.20
C SER A 276 -17.85 12.13 -2.72
N GLY A 277 -16.74 11.58 -2.29
CA GLY A 277 -15.41 12.15 -2.47
C GLY A 277 -15.13 13.36 -1.58
N ASP A 278 -15.99 13.64 -0.58
CA ASP A 278 -15.89 14.82 0.29
C ASP A 278 -14.80 14.63 1.35
N LEU A 279 -13.81 15.53 1.35
CA LEU A 279 -12.70 15.52 2.29
C LEU A 279 -13.09 15.90 3.72
N LYS A 280 -14.23 16.55 3.94
CA LYS A 280 -14.76 16.76 5.30
C LYS A 280 -15.27 15.45 5.88
N VAL A 281 -15.97 14.65 5.10
CA VAL A 281 -16.39 13.29 5.50
C VAL A 281 -15.16 12.40 5.77
N TRP A 282 -14.08 12.56 4.98
CA TRP A 282 -12.80 11.90 5.26
C TRP A 282 -12.22 12.28 6.62
N ASP A 283 -12.26 13.55 7.00
CA ASP A 283 -11.79 14.02 8.31
C ASP A 283 -12.70 13.52 9.45
N GLU A 284 -14.00 13.44 9.23
CA GLU A 284 -14.96 12.84 10.18
C GLU A 284 -14.66 11.34 10.38
N TYR A 285 -14.42 10.60 9.28
CA TYR A 285 -13.99 9.21 9.35
C TYR A 285 -12.70 9.05 10.14
N ASN A 286 -11.66 9.83 9.82
CA ASN A 286 -10.38 9.77 10.52
C ASN A 286 -10.51 10.08 12.02
N SER A 287 -11.37 11.03 12.37
CA SER A 287 -11.67 11.39 13.77
C SER A 287 -12.37 10.25 14.51
N ALA A 288 -13.32 9.58 13.87
CA ALA A 288 -14.01 8.41 14.43
C ALA A 288 -13.04 7.22 14.57
N TRP A 289 -12.23 6.95 13.54
CA TRP A 289 -11.24 5.88 13.53
C TRP A 289 -10.18 6.07 14.63
N ALA A 290 -9.65 7.29 14.80
CA ALA A 290 -8.65 7.58 15.82
C ALA A 290 -9.18 7.35 17.25
N LYS A 291 -10.47 7.60 17.49
CA LYS A 291 -11.15 7.36 18.79
C LYS A 291 -11.44 5.88 19.05
N ASN A 292 -11.59 5.08 18.02
CA ASN A 292 -11.95 3.66 18.14
C ASN A 292 -10.72 2.81 18.45
N THR A 293 -10.39 2.61 19.71
CA THR A 293 -9.18 1.90 20.17
C THR A 293 -9.47 0.55 20.81
N ALA A 294 -10.75 0.16 20.95
CA ALA A 294 -11.18 -0.98 21.76
C ALA A 294 -11.42 -2.28 20.97
N THR A 295 -11.42 -2.22 19.64
CA THR A 295 -11.70 -3.38 18.78
C THR A 295 -10.48 -4.30 18.63
N MET A 296 -10.74 -5.60 18.50
CA MET A 296 -9.72 -6.62 18.22
C MET A 296 -9.22 -6.50 16.78
N VAL A 297 -10.15 -6.41 15.81
CA VAL A 297 -9.86 -6.22 14.39
C VAL A 297 -9.94 -4.74 14.06
N ASP A 298 -8.94 -4.25 13.35
CA ASP A 298 -8.88 -2.86 12.89
C ASP A 298 -8.45 -2.82 11.42
N TYR A 299 -8.55 -1.66 10.77
CA TYR A 299 -8.22 -1.55 9.37
C TYR A 299 -7.81 -0.12 9.01
N ILE A 300 -7.06 -0.01 7.92
CA ILE A 300 -6.76 1.22 7.21
C ILE A 300 -7.27 1.00 5.78
N ASN A 301 -7.95 1.97 5.20
CA ASN A 301 -8.41 1.89 3.82
C ASN A 301 -8.71 3.30 3.31
N GLY A 302 -8.02 3.74 2.26
CA GLY A 302 -8.24 5.08 1.71
C GLY A 302 -7.09 5.60 0.86
N PHE A 303 -7.17 6.90 0.55
CA PHE A 303 -6.10 7.68 -0.07
C PHE A 303 -5.33 8.40 1.05
N ILE A 304 -4.10 7.95 1.37
CA ILE A 304 -3.48 8.26 2.67
C ILE A 304 -2.09 8.86 2.52
N GLU A 305 -1.16 8.16 1.87
CA GLU A 305 0.25 8.56 1.82
C GLU A 305 0.56 9.38 0.55
N ASN A 306 1.30 10.46 0.71
CA ASN A 306 1.55 11.42 -0.36
C ASN A 306 3.00 11.46 -0.87
N TYR A 307 3.82 10.48 -0.49
CA TYR A 307 5.23 10.39 -0.92
C TYR A 307 5.41 10.24 -2.43
N GLU A 308 4.42 9.69 -3.11
CA GLU A 308 4.45 9.43 -4.55
C GLU A 308 3.97 10.61 -5.40
N ASP A 309 3.56 11.70 -4.75
CA ASP A 309 3.25 12.96 -5.40
C ASP A 309 4.43 13.94 -5.30
N PRO A 310 4.98 14.43 -6.42
CA PRO A 310 6.10 15.39 -6.39
C PRO A 310 5.77 16.71 -5.67
N LEU A 311 4.50 17.05 -5.48
CA LEU A 311 4.06 18.22 -4.69
C LEU A 311 3.59 17.86 -3.27
N GLY A 312 3.54 16.58 -2.91
CA GLY A 312 3.09 16.12 -1.61
C GLY A 312 1.62 16.39 -1.29
N MET A 313 0.76 16.53 -2.29
CA MET A 313 -0.67 16.88 -2.13
C MET A 313 -1.61 15.71 -2.41
N LYS A 314 -1.23 14.82 -3.34
CA LYS A 314 -2.02 13.69 -3.80
C LYS A 314 -1.66 12.44 -3.04
N ALA A 315 -2.66 11.66 -2.64
CA ALA A 315 -2.39 10.44 -1.91
C ALA A 315 -2.57 9.19 -2.76
N THR A 316 -1.66 8.24 -2.54
CA THR A 316 -1.82 6.87 -2.99
C THR A 316 -2.91 6.15 -2.22
N TRP A 317 -3.55 5.21 -2.89
CA TRP A 317 -4.50 4.32 -2.25
C TRP A 317 -3.78 3.17 -1.53
N GLU A 318 -4.20 2.93 -0.28
CA GLU A 318 -3.67 1.82 0.53
C GLU A 318 -4.74 1.16 1.39
N SER A 319 -4.45 -0.05 1.82
CA SER A 319 -5.26 -0.76 2.81
C SER A 319 -4.42 -1.69 3.67
N VAL A 320 -4.72 -1.70 4.97
CA VAL A 320 -4.21 -2.67 5.94
C VAL A 320 -5.38 -3.29 6.65
N VAL A 321 -5.40 -4.61 6.77
CA VAL A 321 -6.36 -5.35 7.62
C VAL A 321 -5.57 -6.06 8.69
N GLU A 322 -5.92 -5.82 9.94
CA GLU A 322 -5.11 -6.21 11.08
C GLU A 322 -5.95 -6.69 12.27
N TYR A 323 -5.31 -7.44 13.16
CA TYR A 323 -5.87 -7.73 14.47
C TYR A 323 -4.79 -7.59 15.54
N THR A 324 -5.23 -7.18 16.74
CA THR A 324 -4.34 -6.87 17.86
C THR A 324 -3.55 -8.09 18.33
N ASP A 325 -2.22 -7.98 18.43
CA ASP A 325 -1.41 -8.87 19.23
C ASP A 325 -1.57 -8.47 20.71
N VAL A 326 -2.40 -9.22 21.43
CA VAL A 326 -2.81 -8.88 22.81
C VAL A 326 -1.62 -8.82 23.75
N GLU A 327 -0.71 -9.80 23.67
CA GLU A 327 0.45 -9.87 24.55
C GLU A 327 1.47 -8.77 24.26
N ALA A 328 1.79 -8.55 23.00
CA ALA A 328 2.70 -7.48 22.62
C ALA A 328 2.10 -6.10 22.92
N SER A 329 0.81 -5.90 22.67
CA SER A 329 0.11 -4.64 22.97
C SER A 329 0.02 -4.35 24.47
N ARG A 330 -0.06 -5.39 25.33
CA ARG A 330 0.02 -5.19 26.78
C ARG A 330 1.31 -4.51 27.19
N ARG A 331 2.43 -4.84 26.57
CA ARG A 331 3.73 -4.22 26.83
C ARG A 331 3.78 -2.76 26.34
N THR A 332 3.19 -2.44 25.21
CA THR A 332 3.15 -1.06 24.68
C THR A 332 2.23 -0.13 25.47
N LYS A 333 1.27 -0.65 26.23
CA LYS A 333 0.44 0.18 27.16
C LYS A 333 1.28 0.96 28.16
N ILE A 334 2.45 0.44 28.56
CA ILE A 334 3.36 1.14 29.46
C ILE A 334 3.87 2.43 28.78
N ILE A 335 4.19 2.37 27.49
CA ILE A 335 4.65 3.52 26.71
C ILE A 335 3.53 4.56 26.62
N THR A 336 2.31 4.13 26.28
CA THR A 336 1.14 5.00 26.20
C THR A 336 0.84 5.69 27.53
N ALA A 337 0.91 4.96 28.64
CA ALA A 337 0.68 5.52 29.99
C ALA A 337 1.73 6.56 30.39
N ASN A 338 2.90 6.54 29.80
CA ASN A 338 4.00 7.48 30.04
C ASN A 338 4.19 8.49 28.89
N ALA A 339 3.22 8.63 27.98
CA ALA A 339 3.35 9.49 26.81
C ALA A 339 3.66 10.96 27.16
N GLN A 340 3.07 11.50 28.22
CA GLN A 340 3.37 12.85 28.72
C GLN A 340 4.82 12.95 29.18
N TRP A 341 5.33 11.96 29.91
CA TRP A 341 6.73 11.97 30.35
C TRP A 341 7.70 12.01 29.15
N PHE A 342 7.42 11.27 28.08
CA PHE A 342 8.23 11.30 26.87
C PHE A 342 8.17 12.66 26.17
N GLU A 343 7.00 13.30 26.10
CA GLU A 343 6.86 14.66 25.57
C GLU A 343 7.69 15.65 26.36
N ASP A 344 7.52 15.65 27.69
CA ASP A 344 8.19 16.58 28.60
C ASP A 344 9.72 16.45 28.57
N ASN A 345 10.23 15.22 28.40
CA ASN A 345 11.67 14.92 28.36
C ASN A 345 12.24 14.80 26.94
N SER A 346 11.45 15.09 25.89
CA SER A 346 11.95 15.08 24.52
C SER A 346 12.95 16.22 24.29
N PRO A 347 13.90 16.10 23.33
CA PRO A 347 14.86 17.16 23.00
C PRO A 347 14.25 18.32 22.20
N VAL A 348 12.92 18.40 22.12
CA VAL A 348 12.19 19.46 21.44
C VAL A 348 12.16 20.71 22.30
N GLN A 349 12.27 21.89 21.68
CA GLN A 349 12.17 23.19 22.38
C GLN A 349 10.80 23.33 23.05
N SER A 350 10.78 24.01 24.22
CA SER A 350 9.61 24.06 25.09
C SER A 350 8.36 24.62 24.43
N GLU A 351 8.52 25.61 23.54
CA GLU A 351 7.42 26.25 22.82
C GLU A 351 6.72 25.33 21.82
N TYR A 352 7.36 24.21 21.44
CA TYR A 352 6.77 23.21 20.52
C TYR A 352 6.27 21.95 21.24
N LYS A 353 6.47 21.87 22.57
CA LYS A 353 5.95 20.74 23.35
C LYS A 353 4.46 20.88 23.60
N LYS A 354 3.78 19.74 23.62
CA LYS A 354 2.35 19.71 24.00
C LYS A 354 2.21 19.83 25.52
N GLU A 355 1.42 20.78 25.98
CA GLU A 355 1.08 20.90 27.42
C GLU A 355 0.39 19.62 27.91
N LYS A 356 -0.44 19.00 27.06
CA LYS A 356 -1.13 17.76 27.36
C LYS A 356 -1.12 16.84 26.17
N VAL A 357 -0.53 15.66 26.34
CA VAL A 357 -0.59 14.57 25.36
C VAL A 357 -1.92 13.84 25.50
N THR A 358 -2.72 13.83 24.45
CA THR A 358 -4.04 13.18 24.41
C THR A 358 -4.13 12.19 23.24
N GLY A 359 -4.94 11.14 23.41
CA GLY A 359 -5.35 10.28 22.29
C GLY A 359 -4.26 9.45 21.64
N VAL A 360 -3.13 9.20 22.31
CA VAL A 360 -2.11 8.30 21.79
C VAL A 360 -2.49 6.85 22.10
N ALA A 361 -2.79 6.07 21.07
CA ALA A 361 -3.01 4.64 21.17
C ALA A 361 -1.85 3.89 20.50
N ALA A 362 -1.07 3.13 21.27
CA ALA A 362 -0.02 2.27 20.76
C ALA A 362 -0.48 0.82 20.74
N LYS A 363 -0.50 0.21 19.57
CA LYS A 363 -0.86 -1.19 19.35
C LYS A 363 0.25 -1.94 18.64
N VAL A 364 0.43 -3.20 18.98
CA VAL A 364 1.16 -4.17 18.15
C VAL A 364 0.14 -5.07 17.49
N ILE A 365 0.29 -5.30 16.20
CA ILE A 365 -0.72 -5.97 15.39
C ILE A 365 -0.14 -7.12 14.58
N ASN A 366 -0.99 -8.10 14.28
CA ASN A 366 -0.76 -9.08 13.24
C ASN A 366 -1.50 -8.62 11.97
N VAL A 367 -0.78 -8.60 10.86
CA VAL A 367 -1.35 -8.19 9.56
C VAL A 367 -2.00 -9.38 8.89
N ALA A 368 -3.29 -9.28 8.59
CA ALA A 368 -4.03 -10.28 7.81
C ALA A 368 -3.95 -9.98 6.30
N MET A 369 -3.97 -8.72 5.89
CA MET A 369 -3.92 -8.30 4.49
C MET A 369 -3.24 -6.93 4.36
N LEU A 370 -2.42 -6.77 3.34
CA LEU A 370 -1.89 -5.50 2.85
C LEU A 370 -2.35 -5.27 1.41
N GLY A 371 -2.72 -4.06 1.08
CA GLY A 371 -3.14 -3.67 -0.26
C GLY A 371 -2.63 -2.27 -0.63
N GLY A 372 -2.59 -1.99 -1.92
CA GLY A 372 -2.13 -0.70 -2.41
C GLY A 372 -0.69 -0.40 -2.02
N ASP A 373 -0.42 0.80 -1.54
CA ASP A 373 0.94 1.30 -1.25
C ASP A 373 1.63 0.57 -0.07
N CYS A 374 0.85 -0.05 0.81
CA CYS A 374 1.38 -0.91 1.87
C CYS A 374 1.95 -2.26 1.37
N TYR A 375 1.76 -2.61 0.10
CA TYR A 375 2.22 -3.84 -0.52
C TYR A 375 3.10 -3.53 -1.75
N PRO A 376 4.24 -4.19 -1.89
CA PRO A 376 4.86 -5.22 -1.04
C PRO A 376 5.79 -4.64 0.04
N ALA A 377 6.11 -3.35 -0.04
CA ALA A 377 6.96 -2.66 0.93
C ALA A 377 6.19 -2.37 2.22
N SER A 378 6.00 -3.42 3.04
CA SER A 378 5.27 -3.29 4.30
C SER A 378 5.91 -2.26 5.22
N PRO A 379 5.16 -1.31 5.79
CA PRO A 379 5.65 -0.42 6.83
C PRO A 379 6.06 -1.22 8.08
N LEU A 380 7.03 -0.71 8.84
CA LEU A 380 7.38 -1.24 10.16
C LEU A 380 6.42 -0.76 11.23
N GLY A 381 5.98 0.45 11.07
CA GLY A 381 5.05 1.13 11.93
C GLY A 381 4.24 2.16 11.16
N ILE A 382 3.07 2.44 11.65
CA ILE A 382 2.11 3.36 11.07
C ILE A 382 1.69 4.35 12.16
N ASN A 383 1.58 5.63 11.84
CA ASN A 383 1.10 6.65 12.74
C ASN A 383 0.10 7.56 12.02
N LEU A 384 -1.17 7.26 12.16
CA LEU A 384 -2.28 7.91 11.47
C LEU A 384 -3.31 8.51 12.45
N PRO A 385 -4.13 9.46 11.99
CA PRO A 385 -4.19 10.09 10.66
C PRO A 385 -3.05 11.08 10.39
N ASN A 386 -2.85 11.44 9.13
CA ASN A 386 -1.84 12.43 8.73
C ASN A 386 -2.29 13.89 8.98
N SER A 387 -3.59 14.15 9.21
CA SER A 387 -4.13 15.48 9.49
C SER A 387 -3.62 16.03 10.84
N ASN A 388 -2.90 17.15 10.79
CA ASN A 388 -2.31 17.79 11.99
C ASN A 388 -3.34 18.21 13.01
N TRP A 389 -4.48 18.76 12.59
CA TRP A 389 -5.50 19.19 13.52
C TRP A 389 -6.20 18.02 14.22
N ILE A 390 -6.45 16.91 13.48
CA ILE A 390 -7.03 15.69 14.07
C ILE A 390 -6.05 15.10 15.10
N ARG A 391 -4.75 15.00 14.75
CA ARG A 391 -3.72 14.53 15.68
C ARG A 391 -3.62 15.38 16.93
N LYS A 392 -3.80 16.69 16.79
CA LYS A 392 -3.75 17.64 17.91
C LYS A 392 -4.99 17.53 18.80
N ASP A 393 -6.18 17.57 18.22
CA ASP A 393 -7.43 17.78 18.95
C ASP A 393 -8.14 16.45 19.31
N ILE A 394 -7.93 15.41 18.50
CA ILE A 394 -8.59 14.10 18.64
C ILE A 394 -7.59 13.03 19.11
N GLY A 395 -6.46 12.91 18.42
CA GLY A 395 -5.42 11.92 18.69
C GLY A 395 -4.95 11.15 17.45
N SER A 396 -4.16 10.11 17.70
CA SER A 396 -3.60 9.23 16.66
C SER A 396 -3.45 7.80 17.15
N LYS A 397 -3.40 6.85 16.19
CA LYS A 397 -3.00 5.47 16.46
C LYS A 397 -1.56 5.28 15.98
N SER A 398 -0.70 4.79 16.87
CA SER A 398 0.65 4.31 16.58
C SER A 398 0.60 2.78 16.54
N ILE A 399 0.79 2.23 15.36
CA ILE A 399 0.64 0.81 15.08
C ILE A 399 2.00 0.22 14.73
N THR A 400 2.42 -0.86 15.40
CA THR A 400 3.65 -1.58 15.10
C THR A 400 3.30 -2.95 14.54
N LEU A 401 3.84 -3.29 13.38
CA LEU A 401 3.62 -4.57 12.74
C LEU A 401 4.52 -5.65 13.37
N ALA A 402 3.92 -6.66 14.02
CA ALA A 402 4.61 -7.73 14.73
C ALA A 402 5.43 -8.66 13.80
N VAL A 403 5.11 -8.67 12.53
CA VAL A 403 5.68 -9.57 11.51
C VAL A 403 7.21 -9.53 11.48
N ARG A 404 7.82 -8.37 11.64
CA ARG A 404 9.30 -8.24 11.63
C ARG A 404 9.96 -8.50 12.99
N SER A 405 9.24 -8.40 14.09
CA SER A 405 9.81 -8.63 15.43
C SER A 405 9.98 -10.12 15.76
N ARG A 406 9.34 -11.01 15.00
CA ARG A 406 9.34 -12.46 15.20
C ARG A 406 10.16 -13.25 14.16
N ILE A 407 10.98 -12.58 13.37
CA ILE A 407 11.96 -13.29 12.52
C ILE A 407 12.92 -14.03 13.48
N SER A 408 12.76 -15.35 13.56
CA SER A 408 13.60 -16.19 14.41
C SER A 408 15.06 -16.15 13.98
N ALA A 409 15.98 -16.39 14.89
CA ALA A 409 17.42 -16.44 14.61
C ALA A 409 17.81 -17.27 13.37
N PRO A 410 17.17 -18.42 13.05
CA PRO A 410 17.43 -19.18 11.81
C PRO A 410 17.09 -18.41 10.52
N VAL A 411 16.04 -17.61 10.52
CA VAL A 411 15.66 -16.78 9.34
C VAL A 411 16.63 -15.62 9.18
N ARG A 412 17.04 -15.00 10.28
CA ARG A 412 18.07 -13.96 10.30
C ARG A 412 19.39 -14.48 9.72
N ALA A 413 19.83 -15.65 10.14
CA ALA A 413 21.04 -16.31 9.63
C ALA A 413 20.94 -16.72 8.14
N ALA A 414 19.74 -16.92 7.61
CA ALA A 414 19.52 -17.19 6.18
C ALA A 414 19.50 -15.90 5.33
N ILE A 415 19.18 -14.75 5.94
CA ILE A 415 19.22 -13.43 5.27
C ILE A 415 20.63 -12.84 5.25
N GLU A 416 21.46 -13.18 6.23
CA GLU A 416 22.84 -12.69 6.40
C GLU A 416 23.89 -13.53 5.65
N ARG A 417 23.53 -14.61 4.96
CA ARG A 417 24.38 -15.45 4.08
C ARG A 417 24.15 -15.12 2.61
#